data_18859876568e3faf14ae08663db52f35
#
_entry.id   18859876568e3faf14ae08663db52f35
#
_cell.length_a   1.000
_cell.length_b   1.000
_cell.length_c   1.000
_cell.angle_alpha   90.00
_cell.angle_beta   90.00
_cell.angle_gamma   90.00
#
_symmetry.space_group_name_H-M   'P 1'
#
loop_
_entity.id
_entity.type
_entity.pdbx_description
1 polymer ?
#
loop_
_entity_poly.entity_id
_entity_poly.type
_entity_poly.pdbx_seq_one_letter_code
_entity_poly.pdbx_strand_id
1 'polypeptide(L)'
;MNWRSVFAISPTTRPAETGGDAPAPASAGRMRSVACVHCFVPFSVPGRAMVLTCPACYKRVQVADVAIDRDERFASIESGGTITIGPGARVVADRVAAGGLLRIDGHLQARDVIAGRVELGPGAGFAGNLRAGSIGISPGATIEGGAFRVDKSLAPSAPLDAMPGGLGVAGMGEG
;
A
#
# COMPACT_ATOMS: atom_id res chain seq x y z
N MET A 1 -70.74 -29.99 19.15
CA MET A 1 -69.58 -29.12 19.27
C MET A 1 -68.60 -29.50 18.17
N ASN A 2 -68.65 -28.82 17.04
CA ASN A 2 -67.89 -29.14 15.83
C ASN A 2 -66.84 -28.09 15.60
N TRP A 3 -65.59 -28.47 15.77
CA TRP A 3 -64.47 -27.66 15.35
C TRP A 3 -63.96 -28.19 14.00
N ARG A 4 -64.27 -27.53 12.99
CA ARG A 4 -63.55 -27.62 11.73
C ARG A 4 -63.39 -26.21 11.18
N SER A 5 -62.38 -25.53 11.62
CA SER A 5 -61.88 -24.36 10.93
C SER A 5 -60.72 -24.79 10.07
N VAL A 6 -61.02 -24.84 8.80
CA VAL A 6 -60.10 -25.16 7.72
C VAL A 6 -59.26 -23.90 7.49
N PHE A 7 -58.00 -23.93 7.83
CA PHE A 7 -57.05 -22.92 7.36
C PHE A 7 -56.70 -23.22 5.92
N ALA A 8 -57.30 -22.48 5.03
CA ALA A 8 -56.86 -22.44 3.63
C ALA A 8 -55.54 -21.65 3.57
N ILE A 9 -54.44 -22.36 3.38
CA ILE A 9 -53.14 -21.76 3.07
C ILE A 9 -53.11 -21.49 1.59
N SER A 10 -53.31 -20.24 1.19
CA SER A 10 -53.08 -19.80 -0.20
C SER A 10 -51.56 -19.88 -0.49
N PRO A 11 -51.17 -20.49 -1.60
CA PRO A 11 -49.77 -20.42 -2.03
C PRO A 11 -49.46 -19.00 -2.51
N THR A 12 -48.76 -18.23 -1.68
CA THR A 12 -48.20 -16.97 -2.14
C THR A 12 -47.11 -17.28 -3.17
N THR A 13 -47.43 -17.04 -4.39
CA THR A 13 -46.50 -17.07 -5.53
C THR A 13 -45.42 -16.03 -5.26
N ARG A 14 -44.26 -16.48 -4.87
CA ARG A 14 -43.06 -15.63 -4.72
C ARG A 14 -42.67 -15.19 -6.14
N PRO A 15 -42.58 -13.88 -6.44
CA PRO A 15 -42.04 -13.45 -7.71
C PRO A 15 -40.58 -13.91 -7.79
N ALA A 16 -40.22 -14.48 -8.92
CA ALA A 16 -38.83 -14.84 -9.26
C ALA A 16 -37.97 -13.57 -9.16
N GLU A 17 -37.12 -13.50 -8.14
CA GLU A 17 -36.05 -12.51 -8.08
C GLU A 17 -35.06 -12.85 -9.18
N THR A 18 -35.25 -12.16 -10.25
CA THR A 18 -34.35 -12.07 -11.39
C THR A 18 -32.97 -11.67 -10.91
N GLY A 19 -32.01 -12.56 -11.14
CA GLY A 19 -30.61 -12.22 -11.34
C GLY A 19 -30.02 -11.24 -10.34
N GLY A 20 -29.61 -11.73 -9.16
CA GLY A 20 -28.55 -11.08 -8.42
C GLY A 20 -27.31 -11.01 -9.31
N ASP A 21 -27.06 -9.84 -9.84
CA ASP A 21 -25.82 -9.45 -10.46
C ASP A 21 -24.71 -9.75 -9.43
N ALA A 22 -24.10 -10.93 -9.55
CA ALA A 22 -22.95 -11.27 -8.77
C ALA A 22 -21.92 -10.16 -9.07
N PRO A 23 -21.40 -9.44 -8.06
CA PRO A 23 -20.40 -8.44 -8.35
C PRO A 23 -19.28 -9.12 -9.08
N ALA A 24 -19.10 -8.74 -10.34
CA ALA A 24 -18.00 -9.19 -11.16
C ALA A 24 -16.73 -9.09 -10.32
N PRO A 25 -15.82 -10.07 -10.36
CA PRO A 25 -14.57 -10.01 -9.62
C PRO A 25 -13.75 -8.85 -10.18
N ALA A 26 -14.08 -7.65 -9.72
CA ALA A 26 -13.34 -6.45 -10.01
C ALA A 26 -11.94 -6.66 -9.45
N SER A 27 -10.94 -6.62 -10.33
CA SER A 27 -9.50 -6.61 -10.04
C SER A 27 -8.76 -7.96 -9.96
N ALA A 28 -9.23 -9.04 -10.54
CA ALA A 28 -8.48 -10.31 -10.58
C ALA A 28 -7.19 -10.27 -11.44
N GLY A 29 -6.78 -9.13 -11.99
CA GLY A 29 -5.65 -9.05 -12.90
C GLY A 29 -4.73 -7.84 -12.77
N ARG A 30 -4.99 -6.91 -11.85
CA ARG A 30 -4.11 -5.73 -11.73
C ARG A 30 -2.86 -6.09 -10.92
N MET A 31 -1.72 -6.12 -11.59
CA MET A 31 -0.42 -6.21 -10.95
C MET A 31 -0.05 -4.84 -10.35
N ARG A 32 0.64 -4.83 -9.24
CA ARG A 32 1.23 -3.63 -8.63
C ARG A 32 2.70 -3.85 -8.35
N SER A 33 3.47 -2.78 -8.43
CA SER A 33 4.88 -2.80 -8.05
C SER A 33 5.03 -2.56 -6.55
N VAL A 34 5.83 -3.36 -5.91
CA VAL A 34 6.24 -3.23 -4.50
C VAL A 34 7.75 -3.39 -4.41
N ALA A 35 8.36 -2.96 -3.31
CA ALA A 35 9.77 -3.21 -3.09
C ALA A 35 9.98 -3.99 -1.79
N CYS A 36 10.97 -4.86 -1.78
CA CYS A 36 11.31 -5.66 -0.62
C CYS A 36 11.84 -4.78 0.52
N VAL A 37 11.36 -4.97 1.74
CA VAL A 37 11.85 -4.26 2.93
C VAL A 37 13.26 -4.69 3.36
N HIS A 38 13.79 -5.79 2.83
CA HIS A 38 15.08 -6.34 3.21
C HIS A 38 16.20 -6.02 2.22
N CYS A 39 15.88 -5.99 0.91
CA CYS A 39 16.88 -5.75 -0.14
C CYS A 39 16.52 -4.60 -1.08
N PHE A 40 15.37 -3.98 -0.90
CA PHE A 40 14.83 -2.86 -1.69
C PHE A 40 14.71 -3.12 -3.20
N VAL A 41 14.85 -4.37 -3.64
CA VAL A 41 14.61 -4.75 -5.03
C VAL A 41 13.11 -4.68 -5.31
N PRO A 42 12.68 -3.95 -6.36
CA PRO A 42 11.29 -3.89 -6.76
C PRO A 42 10.88 -5.17 -7.47
N PHE A 43 9.62 -5.56 -7.29
CA PHE A 43 9.01 -6.70 -7.99
C PHE A 43 7.50 -6.51 -8.12
N SER A 44 6.91 -7.18 -9.11
CA SER A 44 5.48 -7.10 -9.37
C SER A 44 4.72 -8.16 -8.59
N VAL A 45 3.59 -7.77 -8.00
CA VAL A 45 2.73 -8.65 -7.22
C VAL A 45 1.28 -8.51 -7.65
N PRO A 46 0.46 -9.58 -7.53
CA PRO A 46 -0.98 -9.46 -7.69
C PRO A 46 -1.56 -8.45 -6.70
N GLY A 47 -2.51 -7.63 -7.13
CA GLY A 47 -3.07 -6.56 -6.30
C GLY A 47 -3.69 -7.01 -4.96
N ARG A 48 -4.09 -8.29 -4.86
CA ARG A 48 -4.64 -8.89 -3.63
C ARG A 48 -3.61 -9.58 -2.75
N ALA A 49 -2.35 -9.63 -3.18
CA ALA A 49 -1.31 -10.28 -2.40
C ALA A 49 -1.07 -9.53 -1.09
N MET A 50 -1.03 -10.24 0.01
CA MET A 50 -0.73 -9.70 1.33
C MET A 50 0.69 -10.06 1.78
N VAL A 51 1.12 -11.26 1.48
CA VAL A 51 2.45 -11.77 1.86
C VAL A 51 3.00 -12.60 0.72
N LEU A 52 4.24 -12.37 0.37
CA LEU A 52 4.97 -13.11 -0.67
C LEU A 52 6.43 -13.34 -0.28
N THR A 53 7.09 -14.18 -1.03
CA THR A 53 8.54 -14.36 -0.93
C THR A 53 9.22 -13.47 -1.96
N CYS A 54 10.18 -12.67 -1.53
CA CYS A 54 10.95 -11.82 -2.43
C CYS A 54 11.77 -12.69 -3.41
N PRO A 55 11.70 -12.44 -4.73
CA PRO A 55 12.43 -13.24 -5.70
C PRO A 55 13.96 -13.03 -5.67
N ALA A 56 14.41 -11.90 -5.08
CA ALA A 56 15.84 -11.57 -5.03
C ALA A 56 16.53 -12.08 -3.76
N CYS A 57 15.93 -11.91 -2.57
CA CYS A 57 16.56 -12.29 -1.31
C CYS A 57 15.87 -13.47 -0.61
N TYR A 58 14.82 -14.03 -1.20
CA TYR A 58 14.06 -15.18 -0.72
C TYR A 58 13.46 -15.04 0.70
N LYS A 59 13.43 -13.81 1.23
CA LYS A 59 12.77 -13.53 2.50
C LYS A 59 11.28 -13.29 2.31
N ARG A 60 10.50 -13.64 3.31
CA ARG A 60 9.07 -13.38 3.37
C ARG A 60 8.85 -11.88 3.56
N VAL A 61 7.96 -11.29 2.76
CA VAL A 61 7.65 -9.86 2.75
C VAL A 61 6.14 -9.68 2.83
N GLN A 62 5.70 -8.89 3.77
CA GLN A 62 4.34 -8.37 3.77
C GLN A 62 4.26 -7.27 2.71
N VAL A 63 3.32 -7.38 1.79
CA VAL A 63 3.18 -6.43 0.66
C VAL A 63 1.87 -5.66 0.71
N ALA A 64 1.02 -5.92 1.71
CA ALA A 64 -0.22 -5.18 1.92
C ALA A 64 0.09 -3.71 2.24
N ASP A 65 -0.75 -2.81 1.74
CA ASP A 65 -0.70 -1.41 2.16
C ASP A 65 -1.24 -1.29 3.60
N VAL A 66 -0.59 -0.46 4.39
CA VAL A 66 -0.91 -0.24 5.81
C VAL A 66 -1.37 1.21 5.97
N ALA A 67 -2.58 1.42 6.46
CA ALA A 67 -3.10 2.73 6.81
C ALA A 67 -3.35 2.80 8.32
N ILE A 68 -2.83 3.84 8.97
CA ILE A 68 -2.97 4.08 10.42
C ILE A 68 -3.57 5.46 10.60
N ASP A 69 -4.84 5.50 11.02
CA ASP A 69 -5.62 6.73 11.13
C ASP A 69 -5.92 7.14 12.59
N ARG A 70 -5.29 6.47 13.55
CA ARG A 70 -5.46 6.71 14.99
C ARG A 70 -4.15 6.59 15.75
N ASP A 71 -4.20 7.00 17.02
CA ASP A 71 -3.04 6.92 17.89
C ASP A 71 -2.75 5.46 18.25
N GLU A 72 -1.59 4.99 17.83
CA GLU A 72 -1.17 3.60 18.08
C GLU A 72 0.33 3.51 18.37
N ARG A 73 0.69 2.43 19.09
CA ARG A 73 2.09 2.12 19.38
C ARG A 73 2.44 0.74 18.85
N PHE A 74 3.57 0.66 18.15
CA PHE A 74 4.05 -0.57 17.55
C PHE A 74 5.50 -0.85 17.95
N ALA A 75 5.87 -2.12 18.08
CA ALA A 75 7.27 -2.49 18.13
C ALA A 75 7.91 -2.40 16.74
N SER A 76 7.23 -2.90 15.72
CA SER A 76 7.68 -2.83 14.33
C SER A 76 6.51 -2.72 13.36
N ILE A 77 6.68 -1.91 12.31
CA ILE A 77 5.75 -1.79 11.19
C ILE A 77 6.56 -2.07 9.93
N GLU A 78 6.18 -3.10 9.17
CA GLU A 78 6.92 -3.48 7.97
C GLU A 78 5.96 -3.73 6.81
N SER A 79 6.22 -3.11 5.65
CA SER A 79 5.51 -3.40 4.41
C SER A 79 6.36 -3.11 3.17
N GLY A 80 6.31 -4.01 2.19
CA GLY A 80 6.84 -3.78 0.85
C GLY A 80 5.97 -2.85 0.00
N GLY A 81 4.71 -2.62 0.41
CA GLY A 81 3.77 -1.69 -0.22
C GLY A 81 3.90 -0.27 0.32
N THR A 82 2.76 0.40 0.49
CA THR A 82 2.66 1.74 1.06
C THR A 82 2.29 1.69 2.54
N ILE A 83 2.96 2.49 3.36
CA ILE A 83 2.56 2.77 4.74
C ILE A 83 2.08 4.22 4.78
N THR A 84 0.86 4.44 5.23
CA THR A 84 0.26 5.78 5.36
C THR A 84 -0.10 6.04 6.81
N ILE A 85 0.38 7.15 7.35
CA ILE A 85 -0.04 7.67 8.67
C ILE A 85 -0.96 8.84 8.40
N GLY A 86 -2.24 8.66 8.72
CA GLY A 86 -3.30 9.61 8.44
C GLY A 86 -3.16 10.93 9.24
N PRO A 87 -3.83 12.00 8.78
CA PRO A 87 -3.80 13.29 9.44
C PRO A 87 -4.40 13.17 10.86
N GLY A 88 -3.72 13.74 11.84
CA GLY A 88 -4.12 13.68 13.26
C GLY A 88 -3.74 12.41 14.00
N ALA A 89 -3.35 11.33 13.32
CA ALA A 89 -2.84 10.13 13.96
C ALA A 89 -1.45 10.37 14.57
N ARG A 90 -1.24 9.85 15.76
CA ARG A 90 0.06 9.86 16.45
C ARG A 90 0.58 8.44 16.61
N VAL A 91 1.62 8.11 15.85
CA VAL A 91 2.21 6.78 15.83
C VAL A 91 3.55 6.80 16.53
N VAL A 92 3.76 5.87 17.45
CA VAL A 92 5.04 5.63 18.12
C VAL A 92 5.51 4.22 17.76
N ALA A 93 6.70 4.10 17.20
CA ALA A 93 7.26 2.80 16.81
C ALA A 93 8.74 2.68 17.17
N ASP A 94 9.23 1.48 17.44
CA ASP A 94 10.67 1.28 17.54
C ASP A 94 11.28 1.22 16.13
N ARG A 95 10.64 0.51 15.20
CA ARG A 95 11.12 0.37 13.84
C ARG A 95 9.99 0.51 12.82
N VAL A 96 10.26 1.23 11.74
CA VAL A 96 9.38 1.30 10.57
C VAL A 96 10.19 0.94 9.32
N ALA A 97 9.72 -0.03 8.54
CA ALA A 97 10.36 -0.45 7.31
C ALA A 97 9.35 -0.46 6.16
N ALA A 98 9.51 0.47 5.22
CA ALA A 98 8.69 0.57 4.02
C ALA A 98 9.54 0.31 2.78
N GLY A 99 9.30 -0.81 2.07
CA GLY A 99 9.99 -1.08 0.81
C GLY A 99 9.63 -0.05 -0.27
N GLY A 100 8.36 0.31 -0.35
CA GLY A 100 7.82 1.30 -1.28
C GLY A 100 7.80 2.71 -0.69
N LEU A 101 6.60 3.21 -0.42
CA LEU A 101 6.32 4.56 0.05
C LEU A 101 5.94 4.57 1.54
N LEU A 102 6.55 5.47 2.30
CA LEU A 102 6.08 5.88 3.63
C LEU A 102 5.51 7.30 3.52
N ARG A 103 4.21 7.44 3.67
CA ARG A 103 3.52 8.72 3.69
C ARG A 103 3.11 9.08 5.11
N ILE A 104 3.49 10.27 5.55
CA ILE A 104 3.21 10.78 6.89
C ILE A 104 2.42 12.07 6.74
N ASP A 105 1.13 12.04 7.05
CA ASP A 105 0.27 13.21 7.12
C ASP A 105 -0.05 13.58 8.60
N GLY A 106 0.21 12.67 9.54
CA GLY A 106 0.11 12.85 10.99
C GLY A 106 1.46 13.00 11.69
N HIS A 107 1.59 12.42 12.87
CA HIS A 107 2.82 12.44 13.67
C HIS A 107 3.42 11.04 13.78
N LEU A 108 4.69 10.90 13.40
CA LEU A 108 5.47 9.67 13.58
C LEU A 108 6.67 9.93 14.49
N GLN A 109 6.73 9.22 15.60
CA GLN A 109 7.90 9.11 16.43
C GLN A 109 8.46 7.68 16.30
N ALA A 110 9.64 7.53 15.71
CA ALA A 110 10.24 6.22 15.53
C ALA A 110 11.74 6.24 15.79
N ARG A 111 12.26 5.18 16.42
CA ARG A 111 13.71 5.07 16.66
C ARG A 111 14.48 4.95 15.35
N ASP A 112 14.05 4.03 14.48
CA ASP A 112 14.67 3.76 13.19
C ASP A 112 13.62 3.62 12.10
N VAL A 113 13.74 4.44 11.06
CA VAL A 113 12.90 4.40 9.87
C VAL A 113 13.76 4.10 8.66
N ILE A 114 13.40 3.07 7.90
CA ILE A 114 14.03 2.73 6.62
C ILE A 114 12.93 2.66 5.57
N ALA A 115 13.08 3.43 4.48
CA ALA A 115 12.09 3.43 3.42
C ALA A 115 12.70 3.64 2.03
N GLY A 116 12.03 3.11 1.02
CA GLY A 116 12.39 3.41 -0.37
C GLY A 116 12.17 4.89 -0.68
N ARG A 117 10.98 5.39 -0.33
CA ARG A 117 10.60 6.80 -0.46
C ARG A 117 9.83 7.25 0.77
N VAL A 118 10.07 8.47 1.20
CA VAL A 118 9.33 9.12 2.30
C VAL A 118 8.70 10.41 1.82
N GLU A 119 7.45 10.63 2.17
CA GLU A 119 6.72 11.87 1.94
C GLU A 119 6.13 12.38 3.25
N LEU A 120 6.54 13.58 3.67
CA LEU A 120 5.93 14.29 4.77
C LEU A 120 4.90 15.29 4.21
N GLY A 121 3.65 15.08 4.58
CA GLY A 121 2.55 15.96 4.20
C GLY A 121 2.56 17.30 4.96
N PRO A 122 1.68 18.24 4.58
CA PRO A 122 1.58 19.52 5.26
C PRO A 122 1.10 19.31 6.71
N GLY A 123 1.82 19.88 7.67
CA GLY A 123 1.53 19.72 9.10
C GLY A 123 1.96 18.38 9.71
N ALA A 124 2.62 17.52 8.94
CA ALA A 124 3.18 16.28 9.47
C ALA A 124 4.30 16.55 10.49
N GLY A 125 4.36 15.71 11.53
CA GLY A 125 5.43 15.72 12.52
C GLY A 125 6.26 14.44 12.44
N PHE A 126 7.58 14.59 12.42
CA PHE A 126 8.48 13.44 12.44
C PHE A 126 9.58 13.60 13.48
N ALA A 127 9.79 12.55 14.30
CA ALA A 127 10.87 12.47 15.25
C ALA A 127 11.58 11.12 15.17
N GLY A 128 12.92 11.13 15.00
CA GLY A 128 13.76 9.93 15.00
C GLY A 128 14.76 9.84 13.85
N ASN A 129 15.38 8.65 13.69
CA ASN A 129 16.36 8.42 12.64
C ASN A 129 15.69 7.93 11.36
N LEU A 130 16.07 8.54 10.23
CA LEU A 130 15.48 8.24 8.91
C LEU A 130 16.57 7.90 7.90
N ARG A 131 16.42 6.74 7.25
CA ARG A 131 17.18 6.36 6.05
C ARG A 131 16.21 6.11 4.92
N ALA A 132 16.34 6.83 3.81
CA ALA A 132 15.44 6.68 2.67
C ALA A 132 16.17 6.86 1.35
N GLY A 133 15.63 6.24 0.29
CA GLY A 133 16.09 6.44 -1.07
C GLY A 133 15.82 7.85 -1.58
N SER A 134 14.66 8.39 -1.20
CA SER A 134 14.26 9.78 -1.46
C SER A 134 13.35 10.29 -0.35
N ILE A 135 13.40 11.60 -0.10
CA ILE A 135 12.61 12.27 0.93
C ILE A 135 11.94 13.49 0.30
N GLY A 136 10.62 13.54 0.35
CA GLY A 136 9.80 14.70 0.01
C GLY A 136 9.26 15.34 1.28
N ILE A 137 9.39 16.64 1.42
CA ILE A 137 8.90 17.40 2.59
C ILE A 137 7.99 18.50 2.10
N SER A 138 6.74 18.48 2.55
CA SER A 138 5.78 19.54 2.23
C SER A 138 5.94 20.74 3.17
N PRO A 139 5.56 21.94 2.73
CA PRO A 139 5.54 23.13 3.60
C PRO A 139 4.69 22.88 4.85
N GLY A 140 5.18 23.33 6.01
CA GLY A 140 4.52 23.15 7.31
C GLY A 140 4.80 21.82 8.00
N ALA A 141 5.57 20.92 7.42
CA ALA A 141 6.04 19.72 8.11
C ALA A 141 7.08 20.09 9.17
N THR A 142 7.01 19.44 10.33
CA THR A 142 7.92 19.63 11.46
C THR A 142 8.80 18.40 11.65
N ILE A 143 10.10 18.64 11.83
CA ILE A 143 11.06 17.57 12.08
C ILE A 143 11.73 17.83 13.43
N GLU A 144 11.55 16.90 14.35
CA GLU A 144 12.06 16.99 15.73
C GLU A 144 13.19 15.98 15.96
N GLY A 145 14.43 16.43 15.77
CA GLY A 145 15.61 15.63 16.04
C GLY A 145 15.83 14.44 15.11
N GLY A 146 16.92 13.71 15.37
CA GLY A 146 17.30 12.52 14.63
C GLY A 146 18.29 12.77 13.50
N ALA A 147 18.76 11.67 12.92
CA ALA A 147 19.69 11.67 11.80
C ALA A 147 18.94 11.32 10.50
N PHE A 148 19.11 12.17 9.48
CA PHE A 148 18.56 11.96 8.16
C PHE A 148 19.66 11.50 7.19
N ARG A 149 19.44 10.38 6.54
CA ARG A 149 20.37 9.85 5.56
C ARG A 149 19.62 9.48 4.28
N VAL A 150 20.00 10.12 3.19
CA VAL A 150 19.50 9.74 1.86
C VAL A 150 20.48 8.75 1.23
N ASP A 151 20.00 7.56 0.94
CA ASP A 151 20.77 6.48 0.34
C ASP A 151 20.07 6.04 -0.94
N LYS A 152 20.61 6.43 -2.08
CA LYS A 152 20.02 6.13 -3.38
C LYS A 152 19.87 4.63 -3.68
N SER A 153 20.62 3.78 -2.98
CA SER A 153 20.48 2.33 -3.12
C SER A 153 19.14 1.80 -2.59
N LEU A 154 18.48 2.57 -1.73
CA LEU A 154 17.15 2.24 -1.20
C LEU A 154 16.03 2.76 -2.09
N ALA A 155 16.32 3.64 -3.06
CA ALA A 155 15.30 4.13 -3.97
C ALA A 155 14.78 2.97 -4.82
N PRO A 156 13.47 2.69 -4.82
CA PRO A 156 12.91 1.69 -5.71
C PRO A 156 13.19 2.17 -7.14
N SER A 157 13.87 1.35 -7.93
CA SER A 157 14.04 1.60 -9.35
C SER A 157 12.65 1.76 -9.96
N ALA A 158 12.42 2.81 -10.75
CA ALA A 158 11.13 3.04 -11.38
C ALA A 158 10.69 1.76 -12.10
N PRO A 159 9.42 1.34 -12.00
CA PRO A 159 8.95 0.18 -12.74
C PRO A 159 9.18 0.41 -14.22
N LEU A 160 9.65 -0.61 -14.92
CA LEU A 160 9.91 -0.61 -16.35
C LEU A 160 8.66 -0.26 -17.19
N ASP A 161 7.49 -0.23 -16.60
CA ASP A 161 6.21 0.14 -17.23
C ASP A 161 6.10 1.64 -17.57
N ALA A 162 7.05 2.46 -17.16
CA ALA A 162 7.10 3.89 -17.51
C ALA A 162 7.89 4.15 -18.82
N MET A 163 8.24 3.15 -19.58
CA MET A 163 8.75 3.35 -20.92
C MET A 163 7.57 3.63 -21.85
N PRO A 164 7.39 4.86 -22.37
CA PRO A 164 6.45 5.08 -23.45
C PRO A 164 6.94 4.24 -24.63
N GLY A 165 6.11 3.28 -25.05
CA GLY A 165 6.34 2.46 -26.23
C GLY A 165 6.51 3.33 -27.48
N GLY A 166 7.72 3.56 -27.85
CA GLY A 166 8.12 4.32 -29.03
C GLY A 166 9.31 3.64 -29.72
N LEU A 167 9.16 2.37 -30.07
CA LEU A 167 9.97 1.84 -31.18
C LEU A 167 9.30 2.28 -32.48
N GLY A 168 9.53 3.53 -32.86
CA GLY A 168 9.34 3.98 -34.21
C GLY A 168 10.32 3.20 -35.09
N VAL A 169 9.81 2.20 -35.79
CA VAL A 169 10.51 1.58 -36.90
C VAL A 169 10.69 2.67 -37.94
N ALA A 170 11.90 3.26 -38.00
CA ALA A 170 12.29 4.13 -39.09
C ALA A 170 12.30 3.26 -40.37
N GLY A 171 11.32 3.49 -41.23
CA GLY A 171 11.28 2.90 -42.57
C GLY A 171 12.54 3.26 -43.34
N MET A 172 13.27 2.24 -43.75
CA MET A 172 14.26 2.35 -44.78
C MET A 172 13.54 2.64 -46.07
N GLY A 173 13.58 3.92 -46.52
CA GLY A 173 13.21 4.32 -47.86
C GLY A 173 14.38 4.00 -48.77
N GLU A 174 14.19 3.03 -49.66
CA GLU A 174 15.03 2.86 -50.85
C GLU A 174 14.62 3.90 -51.88
N GLY A 175 15.59 4.58 -52.49
CA GLY A 175 15.52 5.42 -53.64
C GLY A 175 16.87 5.45 -54.31
#